data_dc9db23b42e0e14a396d4ba0969afa39
#
_entry.id   dc9db23b42e0e14a396d4ba0969afa39
#
_cell.length_a   1.000
_cell.length_b   1.000
_cell.length_c   1.000
_cell.angle_alpha   90.00
_cell.angle_beta   90.00
_cell.angle_gamma   90.00
#
_symmetry.space_group_name_H-M   'P 1'
#
loop_
_entity.id
_entity.type
_entity.pdbx_description
1 polymer ?
#
loop_
_entity_poly.entity_id
_entity_poly.type
_entity_poly.pdbx_seq_one_letter_code
_entity_poly.pdbx_strand_id
1 'polypeptide(L)'
;MPNKKNFRERRLFRDNGRSLVVAMDHPRAFDTITGLKDANAVISKVIDGGADAVLAPYGTAAGSSEVLGNAGLWLSVDTTKDTVTSVVEMALRLGVDGIKVEIFPWCKPEDDYFS
;
A
#
# COMPACT_ATOMS: atom_id res chain seq x y z
N MET A 1 -23.53 -15.74 -1.47
CA MET A 1 -22.90 -15.24 -0.25
C MET A 1 -22.33 -13.86 -0.49
N PRO A 2 -22.98 -12.85 0.01
CA PRO A 2 -22.57 -11.49 -0.26
C PRO A 2 -21.20 -11.12 0.34
N ASN A 3 -20.73 -11.89 1.32
CA ASN A 3 -19.49 -11.56 2.03
C ASN A 3 -18.29 -12.39 1.60
N LYS A 4 -18.39 -13.03 0.43
CA LYS A 4 -17.22 -13.74 -0.09
C LYS A 4 -16.15 -12.76 -0.51
N LYS A 5 -14.99 -12.85 0.12
CA LYS A 5 -13.83 -12.04 -0.23
C LYS A 5 -12.89 -12.84 -1.11
N ASN A 6 -12.23 -12.17 -2.05
CA ASN A 6 -11.15 -12.77 -2.81
C ASN A 6 -9.89 -12.89 -1.94
N PHE A 7 -8.84 -13.51 -2.47
CA PHE A 7 -7.61 -13.73 -1.70
C PHE A 7 -6.97 -12.43 -1.21
N ARG A 8 -6.99 -11.39 -2.04
CA ARG A 8 -6.41 -10.09 -1.65
C ARG A 8 -7.22 -9.42 -0.56
N GLU A 9 -8.54 -9.46 -0.67
CA GLU A 9 -9.41 -8.86 0.33
C GLU A 9 -9.28 -9.53 1.69
N ARG A 10 -9.05 -10.85 1.71
CA ARG A 10 -8.83 -11.57 2.97
C ARG A 10 -7.59 -11.08 3.70
N ARG A 11 -6.55 -10.69 2.96
CA ARG A 11 -5.33 -10.16 3.58
C ARG A 11 -5.50 -8.73 4.06
N LEU A 12 -6.38 -7.96 3.42
CA LEU A 12 -6.58 -6.56 3.76
C LEU A 12 -7.60 -6.35 4.88
N PHE A 13 -8.58 -7.22 5.00
CA PHE A 13 -9.70 -7.02 5.91
C PHE A 13 -9.93 -8.23 6.81
N ARG A 14 -10.29 -7.95 8.06
CA ARG A 14 -10.74 -8.96 9.00
C ARG A 14 -12.11 -9.51 8.59
N ASP A 15 -12.53 -10.60 9.24
CA ASP A 15 -13.83 -11.23 8.96
C ASP A 15 -15.01 -10.27 9.14
N ASN A 16 -14.88 -9.30 10.04
CA ASN A 16 -15.91 -8.29 10.28
C ASN A 16 -15.87 -7.14 9.26
N GLY A 17 -15.04 -7.22 8.23
CA GLY A 17 -14.91 -6.19 7.20
C GLY A 17 -14.06 -4.99 7.59
N ARG A 18 -13.45 -4.99 8.79
CA ARG A 18 -12.61 -3.90 9.27
C ARG A 18 -11.14 -4.19 9.01
N SER A 19 -10.35 -3.13 8.96
CA SER A 19 -8.92 -3.24 8.73
C SER A 19 -8.18 -2.14 9.48
N LEU A 20 -7.11 -2.52 10.19
CA LEU A 20 -6.16 -1.56 10.74
C LEU A 20 -4.98 -1.49 9.80
N VAL A 21 -4.86 -0.40 9.09
CA VAL A 21 -3.79 -0.17 8.12
C VAL A 21 -2.80 0.84 8.70
N VAL A 22 -1.54 0.49 8.71
CA VAL A 22 -0.49 1.40 9.17
C VAL A 22 0.23 1.98 7.94
N ALA A 23 0.23 3.29 7.84
CA ALA A 23 0.85 3.99 6.72
C ALA A 23 2.37 4.10 6.96
N MET A 24 3.13 3.61 6.00
CA MET A 24 4.59 3.67 6.00
C MET A 24 5.11 4.27 4.69
N ASP A 25 4.33 5.14 4.08
CA ASP A 25 4.72 5.81 2.83
C ASP A 25 5.38 7.18 3.06
N HIS A 26 5.65 7.53 4.30
CA HIS A 26 6.36 8.76 4.66
C HIS A 26 7.76 8.88 4.04
N PRO A 27 8.53 7.79 3.88
CA PRO A 27 9.87 7.89 3.29
C PRO A 27 9.90 8.49 1.89
N ARG A 28 8.77 8.52 1.21
CA ARG A 28 8.69 9.19 -0.09
C ARG A 28 8.97 10.69 0.04
N ALA A 29 8.55 11.27 1.17
CA ALA A 29 8.76 12.69 1.44
C ALA A 29 9.98 12.96 2.34
N PHE A 30 10.40 11.95 3.10
CA PHE A 30 11.40 12.09 4.13
C PHE A 30 12.35 10.89 4.12
N ASP A 31 13.19 10.81 3.10
CA ASP A 31 14.08 9.66 2.86
C ASP A 31 14.95 9.28 4.06
N THR A 32 15.25 10.23 4.92
CA THR A 32 16.22 10.07 5.99
C THR A 32 15.60 10.01 7.38
N ILE A 33 14.34 9.69 7.49
CA ILE A 33 13.72 9.48 8.80
C ILE A 33 14.38 8.25 9.43
N THR A 34 15.10 8.47 10.54
CA THR A 34 15.91 7.43 11.18
C THR A 34 15.12 6.19 11.56
N GLY A 35 13.92 6.37 12.09
CA GLY A 35 13.07 5.24 12.51
C GLY A 35 12.57 4.38 11.37
N LEU A 36 12.65 4.85 10.13
CA LEU A 36 12.18 4.12 8.95
C LEU A 36 13.31 3.63 8.05
N LYS A 37 14.56 3.80 8.48
CA LYS A 37 15.72 3.33 7.73
C LYS A 37 15.69 1.83 7.52
N ASP A 38 15.27 1.09 8.54
CA ASP A 38 15.06 -0.34 8.44
C ASP A 38 13.55 -0.60 8.40
N ALA A 39 12.97 -0.48 7.22
CA ALA A 39 11.54 -0.60 7.04
C ALA A 39 11.02 -1.98 7.44
N ASN A 40 11.80 -3.03 7.18
CA ASN A 40 11.36 -4.39 7.53
C ASN A 40 11.26 -4.58 9.04
N ALA A 41 12.17 -4.02 9.82
CA ALA A 41 12.07 -4.08 11.27
C ALA A 41 10.84 -3.35 11.78
N VAL A 42 10.54 -2.19 11.21
CA VAL A 42 9.33 -1.43 11.57
C VAL A 42 8.07 -2.18 11.18
N ILE A 43 8.03 -2.75 9.98
CA ILE A 43 6.88 -3.55 9.53
C ILE A 43 6.63 -4.71 10.48
N SER A 44 7.66 -5.43 10.86
CA SER A 44 7.55 -6.54 11.80
C SER A 44 6.92 -6.10 13.12
N LYS A 45 7.37 -4.99 13.68
CA LYS A 45 6.80 -4.46 14.91
C LYS A 45 5.35 -4.03 14.77
N VAL A 46 5.02 -3.41 13.65
CA VAL A 46 3.66 -2.95 13.35
C VAL A 46 2.70 -4.13 13.27
N ILE A 47 3.12 -5.19 12.59
CA ILE A 47 2.31 -6.41 12.46
C ILE A 47 2.14 -7.08 13.81
N ASP A 48 3.21 -7.19 14.58
CA ASP A 48 3.14 -7.75 15.95
C ASP A 48 2.20 -6.94 16.85
N GLY A 49 2.08 -5.65 16.58
CA GLY A 49 1.16 -4.76 17.30
C GLY A 49 -0.29 -4.89 16.89
N GLY A 50 -0.60 -5.67 15.87
CA GLY A 50 -1.96 -5.97 15.47
C GLY A 50 -2.44 -5.34 14.16
N ALA A 51 -1.55 -4.77 13.36
CA ALA A 51 -1.94 -4.25 12.06
C ALA A 51 -2.40 -5.37 11.12
N ASP A 52 -3.45 -5.09 10.36
CA ASP A 52 -3.95 -6.02 9.35
C ASP A 52 -3.24 -5.84 8.02
N ALA A 53 -2.80 -4.63 7.74
CA ALA A 53 -2.14 -4.30 6.49
C ALA A 53 -1.18 -3.12 6.68
N VAL A 54 -0.28 -3.00 5.74
CA VAL A 54 0.69 -1.91 5.70
C VAL A 54 0.53 -1.17 4.36
N LEU A 55 0.67 0.14 4.39
CA LEU A 55 0.70 0.97 3.20
C LEU A 55 2.14 1.45 2.98
N ALA A 56 2.74 1.09 1.85
CA ALA A 56 4.15 1.35 1.62
C ALA A 56 4.42 1.79 0.18
N PRO A 57 5.52 2.55 -0.04
CA PRO A 57 5.97 2.85 -1.39
C PRO A 57 6.65 1.64 -2.03
N TYR A 58 6.92 1.72 -3.32
CA TYR A 58 7.46 0.59 -4.09
C TYR A 58 8.72 -0.02 -3.48
N GLY A 59 9.69 0.81 -3.15
CA GLY A 59 10.97 0.30 -2.63
C GLY A 59 10.81 -0.51 -1.35
N THR A 60 10.01 -0.03 -0.43
CA THR A 60 9.70 -0.73 0.81
C THR A 60 8.87 -1.98 0.54
N ALA A 61 7.86 -1.87 -0.32
CA ALA A 61 6.98 -2.98 -0.66
C ALA A 61 7.77 -4.13 -1.30
N ALA A 62 8.65 -3.82 -2.23
CA ALA A 62 9.43 -4.83 -2.95
C ALA A 62 10.32 -5.68 -2.04
N GLY A 63 10.76 -5.11 -0.92
CA GLY A 63 11.63 -5.82 0.01
C GLY A 63 10.94 -6.41 1.23
N SER A 64 9.61 -6.36 1.30
CA SER A 64 8.89 -6.66 2.55
C SER A 64 8.23 -8.04 2.60
N SER A 65 8.29 -8.82 1.53
CA SER A 65 7.50 -10.06 1.43
C SER A 65 7.74 -11.04 2.57
N GLU A 66 8.97 -11.13 3.07
CA GLU A 66 9.30 -12.08 4.12
C GLU A 66 8.75 -11.69 5.49
N VAL A 67 8.59 -10.39 5.75
CA VAL A 67 8.17 -9.91 7.08
C VAL A 67 6.67 -9.69 7.17
N LEU A 68 5.96 -9.61 6.05
CA LEU A 68 4.52 -9.35 6.06
C LEU A 68 3.71 -10.54 6.57
N GLY A 69 4.18 -11.77 6.35
CA GLY A 69 3.40 -12.93 6.74
C GLY A 69 2.04 -12.93 6.07
N ASN A 70 0.97 -12.99 6.88
CA ASN A 70 -0.41 -12.95 6.40
C ASN A 70 -1.01 -11.55 6.32
N ALA A 71 -0.25 -10.52 6.66
CA ALA A 71 -0.73 -9.15 6.58
C ALA A 71 -0.85 -8.70 5.13
N GLY A 72 -1.79 -7.81 4.88
CA GLY A 72 -1.99 -7.24 3.56
C GLY A 72 -1.01 -6.12 3.25
N LEU A 73 -0.90 -5.82 1.97
CA LEU A 73 -0.01 -4.76 1.50
C LEU A 73 -0.74 -3.86 0.51
N TRP A 74 -0.83 -2.58 0.88
CA TRP A 74 -1.27 -1.51 -0.01
C TRP A 74 -0.03 -0.83 -0.58
N LEU A 75 0.00 -0.66 -1.88
CA LEU A 75 1.08 0.06 -2.56
C LEU A 75 0.66 1.52 -2.75
N SER A 76 1.45 2.44 -2.21
CA SER A 76 1.26 3.87 -2.44
C SER A 76 1.91 4.24 -3.77
N VAL A 77 1.12 4.77 -4.71
CA VAL A 77 1.59 5.10 -6.05
C VAL A 77 1.18 6.52 -6.44
N ASP A 78 1.99 7.11 -7.28
CA ASP A 78 1.63 8.31 -8.02
C ASP A 78 1.39 7.89 -9.47
N THR A 79 0.27 8.32 -10.02
CA THR A 79 -0.07 7.95 -11.39
C THR A 79 -0.97 9.01 -12.01
N THR A 80 -1.01 9.00 -13.34
CA THR A 80 -1.89 9.83 -14.14
C THR A 80 -2.77 8.94 -15.01
N LYS A 81 -3.73 9.51 -15.71
CA LYS A 81 -4.57 8.74 -16.62
C LYS A 81 -3.75 8.05 -17.72
N ASP A 82 -2.59 8.61 -18.09
CA ASP A 82 -1.74 8.04 -19.14
C ASP A 82 -0.88 6.89 -18.66
N THR A 83 -0.58 6.84 -17.35
CA THR A 83 0.33 5.84 -16.77
C THR A 83 -0.36 4.81 -15.89
N VAL A 84 -1.66 4.95 -15.65
CA VAL A 84 -2.37 4.08 -14.70
C VAL A 84 -2.28 2.61 -15.07
N THR A 85 -2.39 2.26 -16.33
CA THR A 85 -2.31 0.87 -16.77
C THR A 85 -0.95 0.25 -16.43
N SER A 86 0.13 0.96 -16.71
CA SER A 86 1.48 0.49 -16.39
C SER A 86 1.68 0.32 -14.89
N VAL A 87 1.15 1.25 -14.11
CA VAL A 87 1.24 1.21 -12.66
C VAL A 87 0.49 0.01 -12.09
N VAL A 88 -0.71 -0.26 -12.60
CA VAL A 88 -1.50 -1.42 -12.17
C VAL A 88 -0.79 -2.72 -12.53
N GLU A 89 -0.23 -2.82 -13.73
CA GLU A 89 0.53 -4.00 -14.14
C GLU A 89 1.74 -4.24 -13.22
N MET A 90 2.47 -3.19 -12.91
CA MET A 90 3.61 -3.28 -12.00
C MET A 90 3.18 -3.76 -10.61
N ALA A 91 2.07 -3.23 -10.10
CA ALA A 91 1.53 -3.62 -8.81
C ALA A 91 1.11 -5.09 -8.79
N LEU A 92 0.48 -5.57 -9.87
CA LEU A 92 0.10 -6.97 -10.00
C LEU A 92 1.32 -7.89 -10.03
N ARG A 93 2.38 -7.50 -10.73
CA ARG A 93 3.63 -8.27 -10.77
C ARG A 93 4.31 -8.31 -9.41
N LEU A 94 4.25 -7.22 -8.67
CA LEU A 94 4.80 -7.16 -7.33
C LEU A 94 4.00 -8.02 -6.34
N GLY A 95 2.71 -8.24 -6.63
CA GLY A 95 1.86 -9.09 -5.81
C GLY A 95 1.18 -8.38 -4.67
N VAL A 96 1.03 -7.06 -4.75
CA VAL A 96 0.34 -6.31 -3.69
C VAL A 96 -1.16 -6.60 -3.69
N ASP A 97 -1.80 -6.32 -2.56
CA ASP A 97 -3.22 -6.60 -2.37
C ASP A 97 -4.11 -5.43 -2.74
N GLY A 98 -3.57 -4.23 -2.74
CA GLY A 98 -4.32 -3.04 -3.10
C GLY A 98 -3.39 -1.90 -3.50
N ILE A 99 -3.96 -0.88 -4.10
CA ILE A 99 -3.25 0.32 -4.52
C ILE A 99 -3.91 1.53 -3.86
N LYS A 100 -3.08 2.42 -3.31
CA LYS A 100 -3.56 3.70 -2.80
C LYS A 100 -3.09 4.79 -3.75
N VAL A 101 -4.01 5.62 -4.20
CA VAL A 101 -3.76 6.75 -5.08
C VAL A 101 -4.28 8.02 -4.40
N GLU A 102 -3.50 9.09 -4.45
CA GLU A 102 -3.97 10.37 -3.99
C GLU A 102 -4.63 11.14 -5.13
N ILE A 103 -5.78 11.73 -4.84
CA ILE A 103 -6.52 12.56 -5.78
C ILE A 103 -6.66 13.95 -5.16
N PHE A 104 -6.27 14.95 -5.92
CA PHE A 104 -6.35 16.35 -5.48
C PHE A 104 -7.42 17.05 -6.30
N PRO A 105 -8.68 17.07 -5.84
CA PRO A 105 -9.78 17.63 -6.64
C PRO A 105 -9.66 19.13 -6.92
N TRP A 106 -8.80 19.81 -6.16
CA TRP A 106 -8.52 21.24 -6.40
C TRP A 106 -7.44 21.47 -7.47
N CYS A 107 -6.80 20.43 -7.96
CA CYS A 107 -5.83 20.53 -9.04
C CYS A 107 -6.54 20.86 -10.34
N LYS A 108 -5.84 21.58 -11.21
CA LYS A 108 -6.37 21.91 -12.54
C LYS A 108 -6.39 20.65 -13.40
N PRO A 109 -7.31 20.58 -14.39
CA PRO A 109 -7.36 19.42 -15.28
C PRO A 109 -6.03 19.11 -15.97
N GLU A 110 -5.23 20.14 -16.27
CA GLU A 110 -3.92 19.95 -16.91
C GLU A 110 -2.89 19.27 -16.00
N ASP A 111 -3.15 19.20 -14.69
CA ASP A 111 -2.28 18.49 -13.76
C ASP A 111 -2.46 16.97 -13.84
N ASP A 112 -3.47 16.52 -14.55
CA ASP A 112 -3.67 15.14 -14.95
C ASP A 112 -3.79 14.12 -13.81
N TYR A 113 -4.44 14.52 -12.72
CA TYR A 113 -4.75 13.61 -11.61
C TYR A 113 -6.14 13.02 -11.79
N PHE A 114 -6.28 12.04 -12.67
CA PHE A 114 -7.55 11.36 -12.91
C PHE A 114 -8.67 12.30 -13.34
N SER A 115 -8.34 13.29 -14.09
CA SER A 115 -9.32 14.21 -14.66
C SER A 115 -10.17 13.56 -15.75
#